data_6721741edc5a70239dfd5233dd877189
#
_entry.id   6721741edc5a70239dfd5233dd877189
#
_cell.length_a   1.000
_cell.length_b   1.000
_cell.length_c   1.000
_cell.angle_alpha   90.00
_cell.angle_beta   90.00
_cell.angle_gamma   90.00
#
_symmetry.space_group_name_H-M   'P 1'
#
loop_
_entity.id
_entity.type
_entity.pdbx_description
1 polymer ?
#
loop_
_entity_poly.entity_id
_entity_poly.type
_entity_poly.pdbx_seq_one_letter_code
_entity_poly.pdbx_strand_id
1 'polypeptide(L)'
;MKKIKFLIFLLALSSCNQYLGTVDPDYTPTNEVTEIFSDLDKNKLRSQVKFGDIIFPKAVNPSLNINTLEIEKIIKANKNSIVNFLNEKIIVSKDNSIYLIDKNNQNKFEYELNLSKNEKTISIFKFNEDIHILTNRSRIFVINSQNIFELADYDIFINTAPIVLEKNLILLSVFGEIYNVKLDDYSISKKDNFILKPGITIKSNIFEDNTNSYYLFNAGTLLTFDKNNFDYYTNYILEDLNILTSLDELSELVDSPFSYDEYLYFLDRSGKIVVFNPISSDIFWELDINETILSYLFSNDGYLILMTLNKILIISDNGNIINSYSHNKKLPISIFNIQENIYLISEQGISKLNLKDKKDDIFIKNKFTNNLEIFFQDETIYLKDDKSLFKLSE
;
A
#
# COMPACT_ATOMS: atom_id res chain seq x y z
N MET A 1 19.15 -59.69 16.04
CA MET A 1 19.07 -58.21 15.89
C MET A 1 17.78 -57.68 15.20
N LYS A 2 17.19 -58.32 14.18
CA LYS A 2 15.97 -57.87 13.53
C LYS A 2 14.71 -57.85 14.41
N LYS A 3 14.59 -58.85 15.36
CA LYS A 3 13.44 -58.97 16.26
C LYS A 3 13.40 -57.88 17.35
N ILE A 4 14.56 -57.38 17.77
CA ILE A 4 14.65 -56.31 18.80
C ILE A 4 14.22 -54.96 18.19
N LYS A 5 14.54 -54.66 16.94
CA LYS A 5 14.09 -53.44 16.25
C LYS A 5 12.58 -53.37 16.05
N PHE A 6 11.95 -54.53 15.81
CA PHE A 6 10.51 -54.64 15.69
C PHE A 6 9.76 -54.39 17.03
N LEU A 7 10.37 -54.88 18.14
CA LEU A 7 9.82 -54.68 19.46
C LEU A 7 9.87 -53.21 19.89
N ILE A 8 10.97 -52.50 19.57
CA ILE A 8 11.12 -51.08 19.85
C ILE A 8 10.11 -50.24 19.03
N PHE A 9 9.85 -50.65 17.79
CA PHE A 9 8.85 -49.98 16.95
C PHE A 9 7.41 -50.17 17.46
N LEU A 10 7.09 -51.34 18.01
CA LEU A 10 5.79 -51.61 18.63
C LEU A 10 5.61 -50.84 19.96
N LEU A 11 6.69 -50.66 20.74
CA LEU A 11 6.64 -49.84 21.97
C LEU A 11 6.51 -48.35 21.66
N ALA A 12 7.07 -47.87 20.53
CA ALA A 12 6.89 -46.46 20.10
C ALA A 12 5.46 -46.18 19.64
N LEU A 13 4.77 -47.17 19.04
CA LEU A 13 3.37 -47.02 18.63
C LEU A 13 2.39 -47.08 19.80
N SER A 14 2.75 -47.79 20.89
CA SER A 14 1.91 -47.84 22.09
C SER A 14 2.03 -46.57 22.96
N SER A 15 3.11 -45.81 22.84
CA SER A 15 3.26 -44.54 23.56
C SER A 15 2.50 -43.40 22.93
N CYS A 16 2.16 -43.47 21.64
CA CYS A 16 1.30 -42.47 20.98
C CYS A 16 -0.16 -42.52 21.42
N ASN A 17 -0.64 -43.64 21.96
CA ASN A 17 -2.02 -43.74 22.46
C ASN A 17 -2.24 -43.09 23.83
N GLN A 18 -1.18 -42.70 24.52
CA GLN A 18 -1.29 -41.99 25.81
C GLN A 18 -1.44 -40.49 25.66
N TYR A 19 -1.17 -39.93 24.46
CA TYR A 19 -1.35 -38.49 24.18
C TYR A 19 -2.67 -38.14 23.49
N LEU A 20 -3.39 -39.11 22.98
CA LEU A 20 -4.79 -38.95 22.62
C LEU A 20 -5.56 -39.18 23.93
N GLY A 21 -5.93 -38.09 24.59
CA GLY A 21 -6.72 -38.17 25.82
C GLY A 21 -7.85 -39.16 25.62
N THR A 22 -7.97 -40.12 26.55
CA THR A 22 -9.12 -41.03 26.58
C THR A 22 -10.34 -40.12 26.60
N VAL A 23 -11.09 -40.14 25.51
CA VAL A 23 -12.44 -39.54 25.52
C VAL A 23 -13.19 -40.24 26.64
N ASP A 24 -13.55 -39.49 27.67
CA ASP A 24 -14.37 -39.97 28.74
C ASP A 24 -15.63 -40.58 28.10
N PRO A 25 -15.88 -41.90 28.23
CA PRO A 25 -17.04 -42.52 27.60
C PRO A 25 -18.38 -41.95 28.10
N ASP A 26 -18.35 -41.21 29.22
CA ASP A 26 -19.48 -40.51 29.77
C ASP A 26 -19.55 -39.02 29.38
N TYR A 27 -18.58 -38.54 28.55
CA TYR A 27 -18.64 -37.18 27.99
C TYR A 27 -19.72 -37.12 26.93
N THR A 28 -20.92 -36.82 27.35
CA THR A 28 -21.95 -36.26 26.48
C THR A 28 -21.60 -34.79 26.30
N PRO A 29 -21.28 -34.32 25.09
CA PRO A 29 -21.14 -32.89 24.85
C PRO A 29 -22.45 -32.25 25.32
N THR A 30 -22.36 -31.48 26.40
CA THR A 30 -23.49 -30.68 26.85
C THR A 30 -23.86 -29.79 25.68
N ASN A 31 -25.15 -29.79 25.30
CA ASN A 31 -25.67 -28.97 24.21
C ASN A 31 -25.47 -27.46 24.43
N GLU A 32 -24.88 -27.03 25.54
CA GLU A 32 -24.58 -25.66 25.89
C GLU A 32 -23.66 -24.98 24.87
N VAL A 33 -22.66 -25.70 24.26
CA VAL A 33 -21.79 -25.12 23.23
C VAL A 33 -22.54 -24.92 21.90
N THR A 34 -23.52 -25.79 21.63
CA THR A 34 -24.40 -25.66 20.46
C THR A 34 -25.48 -24.59 20.66
N GLU A 35 -25.90 -24.31 21.86
CA GLU A 35 -26.85 -23.25 22.14
C GLU A 35 -26.25 -21.86 22.07
N ILE A 36 -24.99 -21.67 22.49
CA ILE A 36 -24.27 -20.39 22.33
C ILE A 36 -24.14 -20.00 20.86
N PHE A 37 -23.98 -20.97 19.95
CA PHE A 37 -23.93 -20.71 18.51
C PHE A 37 -25.29 -20.79 17.81
N SER A 38 -26.35 -21.32 18.44
CA SER A 38 -27.70 -21.35 17.86
C SER A 38 -28.50 -20.07 18.13
N ASP A 39 -28.21 -19.37 19.22
CA ASP A 39 -28.81 -18.10 19.59
C ASP A 39 -28.11 -16.87 19.01
N LEU A 40 -26.92 -17.02 18.50
CA LEU A 40 -26.37 -16.07 17.56
C LEU A 40 -27.22 -16.14 16.30
N ASP A 41 -28.22 -15.28 16.28
CA ASP A 41 -29.20 -15.11 15.21
C ASP A 41 -28.47 -15.15 13.86
N LYS A 42 -28.47 -16.33 13.20
CA LYS A 42 -27.84 -16.53 11.89
C LYS A 42 -28.35 -15.51 10.87
N ASN A 43 -29.46 -14.86 11.14
CA ASN A 43 -30.01 -13.75 10.38
C ASN A 43 -29.41 -12.39 10.75
N LYS A 44 -28.86 -12.21 11.98
CA LYS A 44 -28.12 -10.98 12.34
C LYS A 44 -26.69 -11.01 11.84
N LEU A 45 -26.03 -12.18 11.82
CA LEU A 45 -24.71 -12.35 11.18
C LEU A 45 -24.77 -12.26 9.67
N ARG A 46 -25.96 -12.36 9.07
CA ARG A 46 -26.24 -12.14 7.66
C ARG A 46 -27.02 -10.84 7.41
N SER A 47 -26.89 -9.83 8.25
CA SER A 47 -27.21 -8.48 7.80
C SER A 47 -26.25 -8.19 6.66
N GLN A 48 -26.68 -8.50 5.44
CA GLN A 48 -25.96 -8.15 4.22
C GLN A 48 -25.76 -6.64 4.27
N VAL A 49 -24.55 -6.21 4.63
CA VAL A 49 -24.18 -4.81 4.48
C VAL A 49 -24.43 -4.48 3.02
N LYS A 50 -25.43 -3.66 2.78
CA LYS A 50 -25.71 -3.22 1.42
C LYS A 50 -24.61 -2.26 1.07
N PHE A 51 -24.16 -2.32 -0.15
CA PHE A 51 -23.10 -1.43 -0.63
C PHE A 51 -23.41 0.07 -0.41
N GLY A 52 -24.70 0.44 -0.46
CA GLY A 52 -25.16 1.81 -0.15
C GLY A 52 -25.12 2.18 1.34
N ASP A 53 -24.79 1.25 2.23
CA ASP A 53 -24.66 1.50 3.67
C ASP A 53 -23.20 1.79 4.05
N ILE A 54 -22.24 1.64 3.12
CA ILE A 54 -20.82 1.87 3.34
C ILE A 54 -20.49 3.35 3.18
N ILE A 55 -19.92 3.96 4.22
CA ILE A 55 -19.49 5.36 4.21
C ILE A 55 -18.04 5.42 3.72
N PHE A 56 -17.83 5.91 2.50
CA PHE A 56 -16.49 6.14 1.98
C PHE A 56 -15.87 7.40 2.56
N PRO A 57 -14.53 7.48 2.66
CA PRO A 57 -13.87 8.72 2.97
C PRO A 57 -14.38 9.82 2.05
N LYS A 58 -14.64 11.00 2.57
CA LYS A 58 -14.91 12.20 1.76
C LYS A 58 -13.62 12.62 1.05
N ALA A 59 -13.01 11.70 0.32
CA ALA A 59 -11.92 12.01 -0.57
C ALA A 59 -12.56 12.61 -1.81
N VAL A 60 -12.12 13.79 -2.13
CA VAL A 60 -12.51 14.54 -3.34
C VAL A 60 -13.91 15.15 -3.33
N ASN A 61 -13.92 16.34 -3.75
CA ASN A 61 -14.99 17.31 -3.86
C ASN A 61 -16.39 16.71 -4.09
N PRO A 62 -17.33 16.98 -3.19
CA PRO A 62 -18.73 16.61 -3.39
C PRO A 62 -19.41 17.27 -4.59
N SER A 63 -18.78 18.24 -5.26
CA SER A 63 -19.35 18.97 -6.39
C SER A 63 -19.05 18.38 -7.76
N LEU A 64 -18.11 17.42 -7.89
CA LEU A 64 -17.83 16.80 -9.19
C LEU A 64 -19.08 16.10 -9.77
N ASN A 65 -19.60 16.64 -10.85
CA ASN A 65 -20.70 16.04 -11.58
C ASN A 65 -20.14 15.02 -12.58
N ILE A 66 -20.27 13.77 -12.23
CA ILE A 66 -19.68 12.64 -12.95
C ILE A 66 -20.15 12.55 -14.41
N ASN A 67 -21.34 13.03 -14.71
CA ASN A 67 -21.89 12.97 -16.07
C ASN A 67 -21.20 13.95 -17.03
N THR A 68 -20.45 14.90 -16.51
CA THR A 68 -19.74 15.94 -17.27
C THR A 68 -18.21 15.77 -17.21
N LEU A 69 -17.71 14.73 -16.51
CA LEU A 69 -16.27 14.51 -16.41
C LEU A 69 -15.65 14.20 -17.78
N GLU A 70 -14.65 14.98 -18.12
CA GLU A 70 -13.78 14.76 -19.26
C GLU A 70 -12.40 14.31 -18.83
N ILE A 71 -11.73 13.54 -19.69
CA ILE A 71 -10.36 13.12 -19.49
C ILE A 71 -9.43 13.92 -20.39
N GLU A 72 -8.50 14.61 -19.78
CA GLU A 72 -7.49 15.39 -20.48
C GLU A 72 -6.10 14.81 -20.23
N LYS A 73 -5.31 14.67 -21.30
CA LYS A 73 -3.92 14.27 -21.19
C LYS A 73 -3.03 15.48 -20.93
N ILE A 74 -2.37 15.48 -19.76
CA ILE A 74 -1.47 16.57 -19.36
C ILE A 74 -0.07 16.40 -19.97
N ILE A 75 0.53 15.23 -19.79
CA ILE A 75 1.91 14.97 -20.21
C ILE A 75 2.12 13.48 -20.52
N LYS A 76 3.12 13.19 -21.35
CA LYS A 76 3.63 11.82 -21.50
C LYS A 76 4.46 11.46 -20.26
N ALA A 77 4.15 10.33 -19.66
CA ALA A 77 4.89 9.76 -18.54
C ALA A 77 5.49 8.38 -18.92
N ASN A 78 6.16 7.73 -18.02
CA ASN A 78 6.56 6.33 -18.11
C ASN A 78 6.39 5.66 -16.73
N LYS A 79 6.59 4.36 -16.64
CA LYS A 79 6.41 3.61 -15.39
C LYS A 79 7.29 4.09 -14.23
N ASN A 80 8.43 4.71 -14.53
CA ASN A 80 9.36 5.23 -13.52
C ASN A 80 9.14 6.72 -13.22
N SER A 81 8.19 7.36 -13.90
CA SER A 81 7.87 8.76 -13.65
C SER A 81 7.27 8.93 -12.26
N ILE A 82 7.78 9.88 -11.50
CA ILE A 82 7.24 10.29 -10.21
C ILE A 82 6.39 11.53 -10.44
N VAL A 83 5.19 11.53 -9.89
CA VAL A 83 4.28 12.68 -9.90
C VAL A 83 4.15 13.18 -8.48
N ASN A 84 4.31 14.46 -8.28
CA ASN A 84 4.04 15.13 -7.02
C ASN A 84 3.23 16.41 -7.25
N PHE A 85 2.44 16.78 -6.27
CA PHE A 85 1.56 17.94 -6.31
C PHE A 85 1.97 18.92 -5.20
N LEU A 86 2.58 20.01 -5.59
CA LEU A 86 3.05 21.03 -4.65
C LEU A 86 2.39 22.37 -4.97
N ASN A 87 1.55 22.85 -4.07
CA ASN A 87 0.78 24.08 -4.26
C ASN A 87 0.01 24.05 -5.60
N GLU A 88 0.16 25.09 -6.41
CA GLU A 88 -0.49 25.25 -7.71
C GLU A 88 0.24 24.51 -8.85
N LYS A 89 1.22 23.66 -8.56
CA LYS A 89 2.06 22.98 -9.57
C LYS A 89 1.95 21.46 -9.49
N ILE A 90 1.96 20.84 -10.67
CA ILE A 90 2.16 19.41 -10.85
C ILE A 90 3.62 19.23 -11.25
N ILE A 91 4.33 18.38 -10.53
CA ILE A 91 5.74 18.10 -10.81
C ILE A 91 5.84 16.67 -11.31
N VAL A 92 6.41 16.50 -12.48
CA VAL A 92 6.59 15.18 -13.09
C VAL A 92 8.05 14.93 -13.39
N SER A 93 8.63 13.92 -12.74
CA SER A 93 9.94 13.40 -13.13
C SER A 93 9.77 12.38 -14.23
N LYS A 94 10.51 12.54 -15.32
CA LYS A 94 10.54 11.57 -16.41
C LYS A 94 11.92 11.50 -17.02
N ASP A 95 12.50 10.32 -17.03
CA ASP A 95 13.88 10.13 -17.50
C ASP A 95 14.84 11.09 -16.78
N ASN A 96 15.56 11.95 -17.51
CA ASN A 96 16.44 12.96 -16.95
C ASN A 96 15.80 14.35 -16.86
N SER A 97 14.49 14.46 -17.05
CA SER A 97 13.80 15.76 -17.05
C SER A 97 12.80 15.87 -15.91
N ILE A 98 12.69 17.07 -15.37
CA ILE A 98 11.64 17.48 -14.44
C ILE A 98 10.73 18.49 -15.13
N TYR A 99 9.47 18.21 -15.12
CA TYR A 99 8.44 19.07 -15.67
C TYR A 99 7.66 19.73 -14.55
N LEU A 100 7.64 21.05 -14.53
CA LEU A 100 6.74 21.85 -13.69
C LEU A 100 5.56 22.30 -14.54
N ILE A 101 4.37 21.90 -14.16
CA ILE A 101 3.13 22.20 -14.89
C ILE A 101 2.22 22.98 -13.95
N ASP A 102 1.80 24.13 -14.36
CA ASP A 102 0.83 24.94 -13.62
C ASP A 102 -0.58 24.30 -13.73
N LYS A 103 -1.24 24.09 -12.58
CA LYS A 103 -2.55 23.44 -12.53
C LYS A 103 -3.64 24.22 -13.28
N ASN A 104 -3.52 25.55 -13.32
CA ASN A 104 -4.58 26.44 -13.83
C ASN A 104 -4.46 26.72 -15.32
N ASN A 105 -3.27 27.02 -15.78
CA ASN A 105 -3.04 27.46 -17.17
C ASN A 105 -2.22 26.47 -18.02
N GLN A 106 -1.80 25.35 -17.41
CA GLN A 106 -1.00 24.29 -18.02
C GLN A 106 0.35 24.75 -18.63
N ASN A 107 0.82 25.92 -18.23
CA ASN A 107 2.16 26.35 -18.60
C ASN A 107 3.16 25.33 -18.08
N LYS A 108 4.06 24.92 -18.98
CA LYS A 108 5.01 23.84 -18.73
C LYS A 108 6.43 24.35 -18.82
N PHE A 109 7.19 24.12 -17.77
CA PHE A 109 8.63 24.35 -17.73
C PHE A 109 9.35 23.01 -17.65
N GLU A 110 10.41 22.84 -18.38
CA GLU A 110 11.25 21.64 -18.39
C GLU A 110 12.64 21.96 -17.89
N TYR A 111 13.13 21.16 -16.95
CA TYR A 111 14.47 21.23 -16.41
C TYR A 111 15.18 19.91 -16.66
N GLU A 112 16.39 19.95 -17.19
CA GLU A 112 17.19 18.76 -17.44
C GLU A 112 18.12 18.49 -16.25
N LEU A 113 18.09 17.25 -15.74
CA LEU A 113 18.98 16.76 -14.71
C LEU A 113 20.18 16.09 -15.36
N ASN A 114 21.38 16.43 -14.90
CA ASN A 114 22.59 15.73 -15.32
C ASN A 114 22.76 14.43 -14.51
N LEU A 115 21.96 13.41 -14.85
CA LEU A 115 21.98 12.12 -14.17
C LEU A 115 23.01 11.17 -14.76
N SER A 116 23.66 10.39 -13.91
CA SER A 116 24.56 9.32 -14.29
C SER A 116 23.80 8.14 -14.91
N LYS A 117 24.52 7.22 -15.54
CA LYS A 117 23.92 5.99 -16.06
C LYS A 117 23.23 5.20 -14.92
N ASN A 118 21.98 4.78 -15.13
CA ASN A 118 21.13 4.07 -14.15
C ASN A 118 20.77 4.92 -12.91
N GLU A 119 21.06 6.18 -12.89
CA GLU A 119 20.55 7.10 -11.89
C GLU A 119 19.15 7.52 -12.26
N LYS A 120 18.27 7.62 -11.25
CA LYS A 120 16.88 8.01 -11.41
C LYS A 120 16.39 8.80 -10.20
N THR A 121 15.42 9.66 -10.43
CA THR A 121 14.69 10.32 -9.35
C THR A 121 13.93 9.27 -8.54
N ILE A 122 13.95 9.40 -7.21
CA ILE A 122 13.18 8.54 -6.29
C ILE A 122 12.22 9.33 -5.40
N SER A 123 12.47 10.63 -5.21
CA SER A 123 11.58 11.49 -4.44
C SER A 123 11.62 12.92 -4.93
N ILE A 124 10.49 13.61 -4.76
CA ILE A 124 10.34 15.04 -4.99
C ILE A 124 9.61 15.59 -3.77
N PHE A 125 10.17 16.59 -3.12
CA PHE A 125 9.56 17.19 -1.93
C PHE A 125 9.80 18.70 -1.89
N LYS A 126 9.03 19.41 -1.06
CA LYS A 126 9.20 20.83 -0.83
C LYS A 126 9.94 21.04 0.49
N PHE A 127 10.94 21.90 0.46
CA PHE A 127 11.54 22.44 1.68
C PHE A 127 11.71 23.95 1.52
N ASN A 128 11.20 24.70 2.48
CA ASN A 128 10.97 26.12 2.36
C ASN A 128 10.10 26.42 1.12
N GLU A 129 10.55 27.29 0.21
CA GLU A 129 9.83 27.60 -1.05
C GLU A 129 10.37 26.81 -2.26
N ASP A 130 11.43 26.06 -2.09
CA ASP A 130 12.14 25.37 -3.16
C ASP A 130 11.68 23.92 -3.31
N ILE A 131 11.78 23.43 -4.55
CA ILE A 131 11.46 22.05 -4.90
C ILE A 131 12.76 21.25 -4.91
N HIS A 132 12.82 20.23 -4.05
CA HIS A 132 13.94 19.34 -3.92
C HIS A 132 13.67 18.03 -4.66
N ILE A 133 14.69 17.51 -5.31
CA ILE A 133 14.66 16.27 -6.08
C ILE A 133 15.78 15.38 -5.57
N LEU A 134 15.43 14.19 -5.09
CA LEU A 134 16.38 13.21 -4.60
C LEU A 134 16.51 12.07 -5.61
N THR A 135 17.76 11.66 -5.89
CA THR A 135 18.04 10.51 -6.76
C THR A 135 18.39 9.26 -5.96
N ASN A 136 18.37 8.11 -6.63
CA ASN A 136 18.80 6.83 -6.05
C ASN A 136 20.30 6.74 -5.73
N ARG A 137 21.08 7.75 -6.07
CA ARG A 137 22.48 7.96 -5.64
C ARG A 137 22.62 9.00 -4.53
N SER A 138 21.50 9.37 -3.91
CA SER A 138 21.44 10.41 -2.88
C SER A 138 21.96 11.78 -3.29
N ARG A 139 21.90 12.09 -4.59
CA ARG A 139 22.12 13.47 -5.05
C ARG A 139 20.86 14.27 -4.85
N ILE A 140 21.03 15.48 -4.35
CA ILE A 140 19.95 16.44 -4.13
C ILE A 140 20.08 17.57 -5.13
N PHE A 141 19.06 17.73 -5.96
CA PHE A 141 18.90 18.89 -6.85
C PHE A 141 17.80 19.79 -6.30
N VAL A 142 17.94 21.08 -6.56
CA VAL A 142 16.93 22.08 -6.18
C VAL A 142 16.52 22.89 -7.39
N ILE A 143 15.22 23.09 -7.52
CA ILE A 143 14.63 24.02 -8.46
C ILE A 143 14.18 25.24 -7.66
N ASN A 144 14.81 26.36 -7.91
CA ASN A 144 14.31 27.67 -7.52
C ASN A 144 13.77 28.38 -8.76
N SER A 145 12.91 29.36 -8.55
CA SER A 145 12.14 30.11 -9.54
C SER A 145 12.47 29.96 -11.06
N GLN A 146 13.72 29.73 -11.47
CA GLN A 146 14.10 29.63 -12.88
C GLN A 146 15.22 28.63 -13.20
N ASN A 147 15.96 28.15 -12.20
CA ASN A 147 17.13 27.30 -12.42
C ASN A 147 17.05 26.01 -11.61
N ILE A 148 17.73 24.98 -12.13
CA ILE A 148 18.01 23.76 -11.40
C ILE A 148 19.52 23.68 -11.14
N PHE A 149 19.90 23.30 -9.95
CA PHE A 149 21.28 23.09 -9.56
C PHE A 149 21.41 21.97 -8.56
N GLU A 150 22.54 21.31 -8.56
CA GLU A 150 22.88 20.27 -7.58
C GLU A 150 23.38 20.93 -6.30
N LEU A 151 22.78 20.53 -5.17
CA LEU A 151 23.17 21.02 -3.85
C LEU A 151 24.10 20.08 -3.10
N ALA A 152 23.87 18.78 -3.24
CA ALA A 152 24.62 17.77 -2.50
C ALA A 152 24.73 16.47 -3.30
N ASP A 153 25.85 15.77 -3.10
CA ASP A 153 26.11 14.41 -3.60
C ASP A 153 26.79 13.62 -2.48
N TYR A 154 26.07 12.59 -1.97
CA TYR A 154 26.58 11.79 -0.85
C TYR A 154 27.11 10.44 -1.29
N ASP A 155 26.93 10.08 -2.58
CA ASP A 155 27.31 8.78 -3.16
C ASP A 155 26.80 7.56 -2.36
N ILE A 156 25.60 7.69 -1.78
CA ILE A 156 24.91 6.63 -1.05
C ILE A 156 23.85 6.05 -1.95
N PHE A 157 23.84 4.72 -2.12
CA PHE A 157 22.81 4.05 -2.90
C PHE A 157 21.55 3.84 -2.06
N ILE A 158 20.46 4.43 -2.52
CA ILE A 158 19.13 4.30 -1.95
C ILE A 158 18.15 3.88 -3.04
N ASN A 159 17.14 3.08 -2.70
CA ASN A 159 16.13 2.63 -3.67
C ASN A 159 14.68 2.83 -3.18
N THR A 160 14.52 3.49 -2.05
CA THR A 160 13.24 3.84 -1.47
C THR A 160 13.14 5.34 -1.22
N ALA A 161 11.93 5.86 -1.16
CA ALA A 161 11.67 7.24 -0.80
C ALA A 161 12.25 7.54 0.62
N PRO A 162 12.74 8.77 0.86
CA PRO A 162 13.19 9.19 2.18
C PRO A 162 12.01 9.52 3.10
N ILE A 163 12.26 9.56 4.40
CA ILE A 163 11.37 10.22 5.34
C ILE A 163 11.75 11.71 5.37
N VAL A 164 10.80 12.57 5.06
CA VAL A 164 10.98 14.03 5.08
C VAL A 164 10.36 14.57 6.36
N LEU A 165 11.18 15.11 7.26
CA LEU A 165 10.76 15.60 8.57
C LEU A 165 11.24 17.03 8.75
N GLU A 166 10.33 18.00 8.68
CA GLU A 166 10.63 19.42 8.78
C GLU A 166 11.98 19.86 8.16
N LYS A 167 13.06 19.76 8.95
CA LYS A 167 14.43 20.14 8.58
C LYS A 167 15.36 18.96 8.37
N ASN A 168 14.88 17.73 8.43
CA ASN A 168 15.66 16.53 8.32
C ASN A 168 15.14 15.62 7.21
N LEU A 169 16.06 14.93 6.57
CA LEU A 169 15.80 13.93 5.58
C LEU A 169 16.45 12.62 6.02
N ILE A 170 15.65 11.62 6.33
CA ILE A 170 16.16 10.31 6.71
C ILE A 170 16.30 9.45 5.45
N LEU A 171 17.52 9.00 5.19
CA LEU A 171 17.83 8.11 4.07
C LEU A 171 18.13 6.72 4.58
N LEU A 172 17.56 5.71 3.93
CA LEU A 172 17.88 4.31 4.15
C LEU A 172 18.65 3.77 2.95
N SER A 173 19.93 3.42 3.16
CA SER A 173 20.75 2.85 2.10
C SER A 173 20.32 1.43 1.74
N VAL A 174 20.70 0.97 0.54
CA VAL A 174 20.50 -0.43 0.13
C VAL A 174 21.26 -1.44 0.99
N PHE A 175 22.19 -0.97 1.82
CA PHE A 175 22.96 -1.78 2.76
C PHE A 175 22.41 -1.73 4.20
N GLY A 176 21.28 -1.06 4.42
CA GLY A 176 20.65 -0.94 5.73
C GLY A 176 21.24 0.16 6.62
N GLU A 177 22.04 1.05 6.07
CA GLU A 177 22.58 2.19 6.81
C GLU A 177 21.55 3.33 6.85
N ILE A 178 21.39 3.93 8.02
CA ILE A 178 20.48 5.04 8.25
C ILE A 178 21.27 6.33 8.35
N TYR A 179 20.92 7.29 7.51
CA TYR A 179 21.54 8.61 7.46
C TYR A 179 20.51 9.70 7.75
N ASN A 180 20.96 10.73 8.44
CA ASN A 180 20.22 11.97 8.61
C ASN A 180 20.93 13.08 7.83
N VAL A 181 20.21 13.69 6.93
CA VAL A 181 20.63 14.89 6.20
C VAL A 181 19.86 16.08 6.79
N LYS A 182 20.56 17.11 7.23
CA LYS A 182 19.95 18.37 7.64
C LYS A 182 19.68 19.21 6.40
N LEU A 183 18.45 19.61 6.19
CA LEU A 183 18.05 20.37 5.01
C LEU A 183 18.46 21.85 5.05
N ASP A 184 18.85 22.38 6.22
CA ASP A 184 19.30 23.77 6.37
C ASP A 184 20.71 23.99 5.79
N ASP A 185 21.60 23.00 5.88
CA ASP A 185 23.01 23.09 5.46
C ASP A 185 23.50 21.90 4.63
N TYR A 186 22.62 20.93 4.37
CA TYR A 186 22.88 19.69 3.66
C TYR A 186 24.00 18.83 4.27
N SER A 187 24.29 19.03 5.55
CA SER A 187 25.23 18.16 6.26
C SER A 187 24.60 16.80 6.50
N ILE A 188 25.42 15.75 6.34
CA ILE A 188 25.00 14.37 6.53
C ILE A 188 25.68 13.75 7.74
N SER A 189 24.95 12.96 8.49
CA SER A 189 25.47 12.14 9.58
C SER A 189 24.89 10.73 9.48
N LYS A 190 25.75 9.73 9.62
CA LYS A 190 25.31 8.35 9.78
C LYS A 190 24.75 8.17 11.19
N LYS A 191 23.50 7.73 11.30
CA LYS A 191 22.84 7.53 12.59
C LYS A 191 23.03 6.12 13.08
N ASP A 192 22.84 5.12 12.23
CA ASP A 192 22.95 3.72 12.63
C ASP A 192 23.15 2.78 11.43
N ASN A 193 23.39 1.51 11.75
CA ASN A 193 23.42 0.41 10.81
C ASN A 193 22.34 -0.59 11.19
N PHE A 194 21.30 -0.63 10.37
CA PHE A 194 20.41 -1.76 10.37
C PHE A 194 21.09 -2.88 9.56
N ILE A 195 21.64 -3.88 10.24
CA ILE A 195 22.38 -4.96 9.56
C ILE A 195 21.37 -5.83 8.80
N LEU A 196 21.20 -5.56 7.53
CA LEU A 196 20.49 -6.44 6.64
C LEU A 196 21.33 -7.70 6.40
N LYS A 197 20.73 -8.86 6.62
CA LYS A 197 21.35 -10.12 6.20
C LYS A 197 21.41 -10.15 4.66
N PRO A 198 22.41 -10.83 4.06
CA PRO A 198 22.47 -10.99 2.62
C PRO A 198 21.13 -11.53 2.07
N GLY A 199 20.62 -10.90 1.02
CA GLY A 199 19.33 -11.26 0.39
C GLY A 199 18.11 -10.58 0.98
N ILE A 200 18.23 -9.84 2.08
CA ILE A 200 17.13 -9.02 2.61
C ILE A 200 17.02 -7.72 1.80
N THR A 201 15.82 -7.45 1.32
CA THR A 201 15.50 -6.25 0.52
C THR A 201 14.26 -5.57 1.08
N ILE A 202 14.09 -4.29 0.76
CA ILE A 202 12.91 -3.52 1.13
C ILE A 202 11.73 -3.99 0.28
N LYS A 203 10.64 -4.43 0.93
CA LYS A 203 9.40 -4.86 0.26
C LYS A 203 8.44 -3.72 -0.03
N SER A 204 8.36 -2.74 0.87
CA SER A 204 7.42 -1.64 0.73
C SER A 204 8.12 -0.31 0.55
N ASN A 205 7.44 0.64 -0.08
CA ASN A 205 7.73 2.05 0.13
C ASN A 205 7.45 2.42 1.59
N ILE A 206 7.89 3.61 2.00
CA ILE A 206 7.52 4.15 3.28
C ILE A 206 6.00 4.28 3.37
N PHE A 207 5.46 3.89 4.50
CA PHE A 207 4.07 4.14 4.85
C PHE A 207 4.01 4.67 6.29
N GLU A 208 2.92 5.30 6.66
CA GLU A 208 2.86 6.12 7.86
C GLU A 208 1.51 5.96 8.56
N ASP A 209 1.56 6.07 9.88
CA ASP A 209 0.40 6.38 10.72
C ASP A 209 0.53 7.79 11.32
N ASN A 210 -0.26 8.09 12.33
CA ASN A 210 -0.23 9.41 12.99
C ASN A 210 1.09 9.70 13.71
N THR A 211 1.79 8.67 14.20
CA THR A 211 2.94 8.77 15.09
C THR A 211 4.23 8.25 14.49
N ASN A 212 4.14 7.31 13.57
CA ASN A 212 5.30 6.58 13.06
C ASN A 212 5.34 6.53 11.54
N SER A 213 6.55 6.32 11.04
CA SER A 213 6.84 5.96 9.65
C SER A 213 7.49 4.59 9.61
N TYR A 214 7.16 3.76 8.62
CA TYR A 214 7.53 2.36 8.56
C TYR A 214 8.17 1.96 7.23
N TYR A 215 9.10 0.98 7.29
CA TYR A 215 9.57 0.22 6.15
C TYR A 215 9.39 -1.28 6.43
N LEU A 216 8.76 -1.99 5.52
CA LEU A 216 8.68 -3.44 5.55
C LEU A 216 9.77 -4.04 4.66
N PHE A 217 10.53 -4.98 5.23
CA PHE A 217 11.54 -5.76 4.52
C PHE A 217 11.03 -7.18 4.23
N ASN A 218 11.64 -7.86 3.26
CA ASN A 218 11.49 -9.31 3.18
C ASN A 218 12.04 -9.95 4.48
N ALA A 219 11.67 -11.19 4.75
CA ALA A 219 11.87 -11.82 6.05
C ALA A 219 11.05 -11.18 7.20
N GLY A 220 9.97 -10.46 6.85
CA GLY A 220 8.98 -9.96 7.81
C GLY A 220 9.49 -8.91 8.80
N THR A 221 10.61 -8.27 8.52
CA THR A 221 11.15 -7.24 9.41
C THR A 221 10.50 -5.89 9.15
N LEU A 222 10.01 -5.26 10.22
CA LEU A 222 9.43 -3.93 10.19
C LEU A 222 10.36 -2.94 10.91
N LEU A 223 10.81 -1.91 10.18
CA LEU A 223 11.59 -0.81 10.75
C LEU A 223 10.66 0.37 10.99
N THR A 224 10.64 0.89 12.20
CA THR A 224 9.74 1.95 12.65
C THR A 224 10.52 3.18 13.08
N PHE A 225 10.10 4.34 12.62
CA PHE A 225 10.62 5.64 13.05
C PHE A 225 9.52 6.45 13.73
N ASP A 226 9.82 6.98 14.92
CA ASP A 226 8.94 7.94 15.60
C ASP A 226 9.03 9.30 14.90
N LYS A 227 7.89 9.84 14.47
CA LYS A 227 7.80 11.15 13.81
C LYS A 227 8.12 12.33 14.73
N ASN A 228 7.97 12.16 16.03
CA ASN A 228 8.17 13.24 17.01
C ASN A 228 9.62 13.32 17.48
N ASN A 229 10.38 12.24 17.38
CA ASN A 229 11.77 12.18 17.80
C ASN A 229 12.64 11.61 16.68
N PHE A 230 13.14 12.47 15.84
CA PHE A 230 13.91 12.12 14.63
C PHE A 230 15.24 11.41 14.89
N ASP A 231 15.71 11.42 16.12
CA ASP A 231 16.94 10.74 16.51
C ASP A 231 16.70 9.30 16.97
N TYR A 232 15.43 8.90 17.06
CA TYR A 232 15.04 7.61 17.61
C TYR A 232 14.28 6.77 16.59
N TYR A 233 14.68 5.53 16.42
CA TYR A 233 13.93 4.52 15.70
C TYR A 233 13.92 3.21 16.50
N THR A 234 12.89 2.44 16.32
CA THR A 234 12.78 1.10 16.85
C THR A 234 12.78 0.08 15.73
N ASN A 235 13.51 -0.98 15.93
CA ASN A 235 13.49 -2.13 15.03
C ASN A 235 12.65 -3.21 15.71
N TYR A 236 11.44 -3.43 15.19
CA TYR A 236 10.69 -4.60 15.62
C TYR A 236 11.23 -5.81 14.86
N ILE A 237 12.18 -6.52 15.49
CA ILE A 237 12.41 -7.91 15.14
C ILE A 237 11.21 -8.63 15.73
N LEU A 238 10.29 -9.04 14.87
CA LEU A 238 9.16 -9.84 15.30
C LEU A 238 9.72 -11.17 15.79
N GLU A 239 9.72 -11.39 17.11
CA GLU A 239 10.25 -12.60 17.71
C GLU A 239 9.30 -13.80 17.50
N ASP A 240 8.03 -13.52 17.21
CA ASP A 240 7.06 -14.56 16.91
C ASP A 240 7.27 -15.10 15.49
N LEU A 241 7.59 -16.39 15.40
CA LEU A 241 7.85 -17.08 14.14
C LEU A 241 6.64 -17.05 13.21
N ASN A 242 5.41 -17.10 13.75
CA ASN A 242 4.20 -17.08 12.94
C ASN A 242 4.02 -15.73 12.24
N ILE A 243 4.27 -14.63 12.95
CA ILE A 243 4.20 -13.27 12.39
C ILE A 243 5.26 -13.09 11.30
N LEU A 244 6.50 -13.51 11.57
CA LEU A 244 7.58 -13.47 10.59
C LEU A 244 7.20 -14.23 9.33
N THR A 245 6.63 -15.44 9.48
CA THR A 245 6.19 -16.26 8.35
C THR A 245 5.08 -15.55 7.56
N SER A 246 4.07 -15.04 8.24
CA SER A 246 2.94 -14.38 7.58
C SER A 246 3.35 -13.13 6.79
N LEU A 247 4.25 -12.31 7.33
CA LEU A 247 4.76 -11.13 6.62
C LEU A 247 5.78 -11.48 5.53
N ASP A 248 6.54 -12.57 5.70
CA ASP A 248 7.52 -13.01 4.69
C ASP A 248 6.86 -13.65 3.48
N GLU A 249 5.70 -14.26 3.64
CA GLU A 249 4.88 -14.80 2.55
C GLU A 249 4.33 -13.72 1.61
N LEU A 250 4.28 -12.44 2.05
CA LEU A 250 3.91 -11.33 1.18
C LEU A 250 4.99 -11.17 0.09
N SER A 251 4.62 -11.37 -1.16
CA SER A 251 5.55 -11.37 -2.31
C SER A 251 5.58 -10.03 -3.04
N GLU A 252 4.42 -9.50 -3.35
CA GLU A 252 4.23 -8.25 -4.08
C GLU A 252 3.00 -7.51 -3.54
N LEU A 253 3.23 -6.42 -2.83
CA LEU A 253 2.14 -5.61 -2.31
C LEU A 253 1.33 -4.94 -3.42
N VAL A 254 0.02 -4.86 -3.26
CA VAL A 254 -0.90 -4.21 -4.21
C VAL A 254 -0.58 -2.73 -4.31
N ASP A 255 -0.31 -2.11 -3.15
CA ASP A 255 0.06 -0.72 -2.97
C ASP A 255 0.88 -0.60 -1.68
N SER A 256 1.26 0.62 -1.30
CA SER A 256 1.85 0.85 0.02
C SER A 256 0.89 0.38 1.12
N PRO A 257 1.41 -0.28 2.18
CA PRO A 257 0.61 -0.55 3.36
C PRO A 257 -0.01 0.72 3.92
N PHE A 258 -1.11 0.60 4.63
CA PHE A 258 -1.78 1.73 5.26
C PHE A 258 -2.16 1.41 6.71
N SER A 259 -2.41 2.45 7.50
CA SER A 259 -2.86 2.33 8.87
C SER A 259 -4.34 2.70 9.01
N TYR A 260 -5.05 1.96 9.86
CA TYR A 260 -6.39 2.29 10.29
C TYR A 260 -6.61 1.76 11.71
N ASP A 261 -7.13 2.61 12.61
CA ASP A 261 -7.45 2.27 14.00
C ASP A 261 -6.31 1.52 14.73
N GLU A 262 -5.09 2.05 14.63
CA GLU A 262 -3.85 1.48 15.23
C GLU A 262 -3.35 0.16 14.58
N TYR A 263 -3.99 -0.34 13.53
CA TYR A 263 -3.56 -1.53 12.80
C TYR A 263 -2.91 -1.17 11.47
N LEU A 264 -1.93 -1.98 11.07
CA LEU A 264 -1.26 -1.90 9.78
C LEU A 264 -1.81 -2.97 8.85
N TYR A 265 -2.23 -2.57 7.66
CA TYR A 265 -2.83 -3.42 6.63
C TYR A 265 -1.84 -3.67 5.51
N PHE A 266 -1.55 -4.93 5.28
CA PHE A 266 -0.68 -5.41 4.20
C PHE A 266 -1.52 -6.25 3.23
N LEU A 267 -1.62 -5.83 1.98
CA LEU A 267 -2.37 -6.51 0.94
C LEU A 267 -1.41 -6.99 -0.14
N ASP A 268 -1.32 -8.29 -0.34
CA ASP A 268 -0.48 -8.88 -1.37
C ASP A 268 -1.28 -9.22 -2.62
N ARG A 269 -0.65 -9.07 -3.79
CA ARG A 269 -1.29 -9.39 -5.08
C ARG A 269 -1.69 -10.85 -5.20
N SER A 270 -1.03 -11.77 -4.50
CA SER A 270 -1.39 -13.19 -4.48
C SER A 270 -2.75 -13.47 -3.86
N GLY A 271 -3.29 -12.53 -3.08
CA GLY A 271 -4.56 -12.66 -2.37
C GLY A 271 -4.42 -12.77 -0.86
N LYS A 272 -3.20 -12.71 -0.33
CA LYS A 272 -2.96 -12.72 1.11
C LYS A 272 -3.12 -11.32 1.67
N ILE A 273 -3.83 -11.23 2.80
CA ILE A 273 -4.03 -10.01 3.58
C ILE A 273 -3.55 -10.30 4.99
N VAL A 274 -2.74 -9.41 5.54
CA VAL A 274 -2.27 -9.47 6.93
C VAL A 274 -2.58 -8.14 7.60
N VAL A 275 -3.23 -8.19 8.75
CA VAL A 275 -3.49 -7.02 9.58
C VAL A 275 -2.78 -7.19 10.90
N PHE A 276 -1.88 -6.27 11.17
CA PHE A 276 -0.89 -6.34 12.23
C PHE A 276 -1.08 -5.18 13.21
N ASN A 277 -0.99 -5.47 14.52
CA ASN A 277 -0.94 -4.46 15.56
C ASN A 277 0.52 -4.16 15.92
N PRO A 278 1.06 -2.97 15.60
CA PRO A 278 2.45 -2.65 15.89
C PRO A 278 2.72 -2.41 17.39
N ILE A 279 1.69 -2.13 18.18
CA ILE A 279 1.83 -1.87 19.63
C ILE A 279 1.98 -3.17 20.40
N SER A 280 1.08 -4.14 20.17
CA SER A 280 1.15 -5.46 20.80
C SER A 280 2.10 -6.41 20.11
N SER A 281 2.54 -6.07 18.89
CA SER A 281 3.34 -6.93 18.01
C SER A 281 2.65 -8.25 17.65
N ASP A 282 1.32 -8.22 17.45
CA ASP A 282 0.50 -9.38 17.12
C ASP A 282 -0.17 -9.24 15.75
N ILE A 283 -0.44 -10.38 15.09
CA ILE A 283 -1.36 -10.43 13.97
C ILE A 283 -2.79 -10.32 14.52
N PHE A 284 -3.49 -9.26 14.12
CA PHE A 284 -4.90 -9.10 14.48
C PHE A 284 -5.78 -10.08 13.71
N TRP A 285 -5.58 -10.18 12.40
CA TRP A 285 -6.16 -11.22 11.56
C TRP A 285 -5.38 -11.36 10.25
N GLU A 286 -5.52 -12.52 9.63
CA GLU A 286 -5.02 -12.78 8.27
C GLU A 286 -6.10 -13.49 7.45
N LEU A 287 -6.07 -13.27 6.15
CA LEU A 287 -7.02 -13.88 5.21
C LEU A 287 -6.32 -14.16 3.88
N ASP A 288 -6.54 -15.34 3.34
CA ASP A 288 -6.17 -15.68 1.98
C ASP A 288 -7.45 -15.86 1.15
N ILE A 289 -7.64 -14.99 0.16
CA ILE A 289 -8.81 -15.04 -0.72
C ILE A 289 -8.60 -15.95 -1.93
N ASN A 290 -7.38 -16.50 -2.13
CA ASN A 290 -6.99 -17.34 -3.26
C ASN A 290 -7.31 -16.73 -4.64
N GLU A 291 -7.35 -15.41 -4.73
CA GLU A 291 -7.60 -14.63 -5.96
C GLU A 291 -6.64 -13.44 -6.00
N THR A 292 -6.14 -13.08 -7.18
CA THR A 292 -5.26 -11.91 -7.35
C THR A 292 -5.99 -10.62 -6.98
N ILE A 293 -5.46 -9.88 -6.02
CA ILE A 293 -5.92 -8.54 -5.67
C ILE A 293 -5.32 -7.54 -6.66
N LEU A 294 -6.17 -6.75 -7.29
CA LEU A 294 -5.74 -5.72 -8.25
C LEU A 294 -5.70 -4.33 -7.64
N SER A 295 -6.67 -4.02 -6.79
CA SER A 295 -6.82 -2.72 -6.16
C SER A 295 -7.74 -2.81 -4.95
N TYR A 296 -7.73 -1.80 -4.11
CA TYR A 296 -8.60 -1.74 -2.94
C TYR A 296 -9.11 -0.32 -2.67
N LEU A 297 -10.16 -0.26 -1.87
CA LEU A 297 -10.65 0.94 -1.18
C LEU A 297 -10.86 0.62 0.28
N PHE A 298 -10.70 1.61 1.11
CA PHE A 298 -11.00 1.51 2.53
C PHE A 298 -12.09 2.50 2.91
N SER A 299 -13.10 2.06 3.67
CA SER A 299 -14.19 2.91 4.09
C SER A 299 -13.95 3.52 5.46
N ASN A 300 -14.63 4.63 5.79
CA ASN A 300 -14.56 5.23 7.12
C ASN A 300 -15.12 4.32 8.22
N ASP A 301 -15.96 3.36 7.85
CA ASP A 301 -16.59 2.40 8.77
C ASP A 301 -15.73 1.14 8.96
N GLY A 302 -14.49 1.11 8.48
CA GLY A 302 -13.58 -0.01 8.63
C GLY A 302 -13.76 -1.15 7.62
N TYR A 303 -14.55 -0.97 6.55
CA TYR A 303 -14.66 -1.99 5.51
C TYR A 303 -13.54 -1.88 4.49
N LEU A 304 -12.90 -3.02 4.21
CA LEU A 304 -11.96 -3.17 3.12
C LEU A 304 -12.70 -3.70 1.88
N ILE A 305 -12.64 -2.95 0.79
CA ILE A 305 -13.28 -3.30 -0.47
C ILE A 305 -12.18 -3.67 -1.45
N LEU A 306 -12.13 -4.93 -1.83
CA LEU A 306 -11.09 -5.47 -2.72
C LEU A 306 -11.65 -5.70 -4.10
N MET A 307 -10.87 -5.34 -5.11
CA MET A 307 -11.12 -5.72 -6.48
C MET A 307 -10.19 -6.86 -6.90
N THR A 308 -10.77 -7.95 -7.34
CA THR A 308 -10.08 -9.05 -8.02
C THR A 308 -10.36 -9.02 -9.52
N LEU A 309 -9.85 -10.01 -10.26
CA LEU A 309 -10.12 -10.10 -11.70
C LEU A 309 -11.61 -10.21 -12.04
N ASN A 310 -12.41 -10.82 -11.17
CA ASN A 310 -13.81 -11.15 -11.49
C ASN A 310 -14.81 -10.63 -10.46
N LYS A 311 -14.34 -10.21 -9.27
CA LYS A 311 -15.19 -9.90 -8.14
C LYS A 311 -14.75 -8.63 -7.43
N ILE A 312 -15.71 -8.07 -6.71
CA ILE A 312 -15.47 -7.10 -5.64
C ILE A 312 -15.90 -7.76 -4.35
N LEU A 313 -14.99 -7.82 -3.39
CA LEU A 313 -15.22 -8.39 -2.06
C LEU A 313 -15.32 -7.25 -1.05
N ILE A 314 -16.24 -7.38 -0.11
CA ILE A 314 -16.34 -6.49 1.05
C ILE A 314 -15.94 -7.30 2.27
N ILE A 315 -14.91 -6.83 2.96
CA ILE A 315 -14.35 -7.47 4.14
C ILE A 315 -14.52 -6.52 5.32
N SER A 316 -14.97 -7.04 6.46
CA SER A 316 -15.09 -6.27 7.68
C SER A 316 -13.72 -6.02 8.34
N ASP A 317 -13.72 -5.15 9.33
CA ASP A 317 -12.56 -4.82 10.17
C ASP A 317 -11.92 -6.03 10.88
N ASN A 318 -12.69 -7.09 11.09
CA ASN A 318 -12.24 -8.34 11.71
C ASN A 318 -11.93 -9.47 10.69
N GLY A 319 -11.76 -9.15 9.41
CA GLY A 319 -11.33 -10.08 8.37
C GLY A 319 -12.43 -10.98 7.78
N ASN A 320 -13.70 -10.77 8.11
CA ASN A 320 -14.78 -11.58 7.53
C ASN A 320 -15.25 -11.04 6.18
N ILE A 321 -15.37 -11.91 5.19
CA ILE A 321 -15.99 -11.54 3.91
C ILE A 321 -17.50 -11.41 4.13
N ILE A 322 -17.99 -10.18 4.09
CA ILE A 322 -19.41 -9.87 4.32
C ILE A 322 -20.21 -10.04 3.02
N ASN A 323 -19.64 -9.63 1.90
CA ASN A 323 -20.32 -9.66 0.62
C ASN A 323 -19.35 -9.85 -0.54
N SER A 324 -19.88 -10.33 -1.67
CA SER A 324 -19.15 -10.56 -2.90
C SER A 324 -20.03 -10.22 -4.11
N TYR A 325 -19.50 -9.40 -5.00
CA TYR A 325 -20.16 -8.98 -6.23
C TYR A 325 -19.32 -9.36 -7.43
N SER A 326 -19.91 -10.05 -8.40
CA SER A 326 -19.23 -10.35 -9.67
C SER A 326 -19.34 -9.15 -10.61
N HIS A 327 -18.24 -8.80 -11.26
CA HIS A 327 -18.23 -7.84 -12.36
C HIS A 327 -17.81 -8.53 -13.66
N ASN A 328 -18.30 -8.01 -14.78
CA ASN A 328 -18.07 -8.61 -16.11
C ASN A 328 -17.02 -7.83 -16.92
N LYS A 329 -16.21 -6.99 -16.27
CA LYS A 329 -15.23 -6.18 -16.99
C LYS A 329 -14.04 -7.01 -17.43
N LYS A 330 -13.65 -6.86 -18.69
CA LYS A 330 -12.39 -7.41 -19.19
C LYS A 330 -11.24 -6.51 -18.75
N LEU A 331 -10.20 -7.15 -18.20
CA LEU A 331 -8.95 -6.48 -17.80
C LEU A 331 -9.21 -5.27 -16.87
N PRO A 332 -9.80 -5.50 -15.69
CA PRO A 332 -9.93 -4.47 -14.68
C PRO A 332 -8.53 -4.08 -14.18
N ILE A 333 -8.32 -2.81 -13.86
CA ILE A 333 -7.02 -2.27 -13.44
C ILE A 333 -7.09 -1.78 -12.01
N SER A 334 -8.06 -0.89 -11.71
CA SER A 334 -8.19 -0.26 -10.40
C SER A 334 -9.62 0.16 -10.11
N ILE A 335 -9.90 0.43 -8.83
CA ILE A 335 -11.15 1.03 -8.37
C ILE A 335 -10.87 2.32 -7.61
N PHE A 336 -11.79 3.24 -7.66
CA PHE A 336 -11.81 4.45 -6.83
C PHE A 336 -13.24 4.87 -6.54
N ASN A 337 -13.42 5.74 -5.56
CA ASN A 337 -14.74 6.28 -5.24
C ASN A 337 -14.78 7.79 -5.48
N ILE A 338 -15.95 8.27 -5.89
CA ILE A 338 -16.33 9.67 -5.84
C ILE A 338 -17.65 9.70 -5.07
N GLN A 339 -17.66 10.36 -3.92
CA GLN A 339 -18.78 10.32 -2.98
C GLN A 339 -19.15 8.85 -2.64
N GLU A 340 -20.40 8.48 -2.77
CA GLU A 340 -20.92 7.13 -2.47
C GLU A 340 -20.83 6.17 -3.68
N ASN A 341 -20.25 6.59 -4.79
CA ASN A 341 -20.20 5.77 -6.00
C ASN A 341 -18.81 5.20 -6.22
N ILE A 342 -18.73 3.93 -6.57
CA ILE A 342 -17.49 3.28 -6.98
C ILE A 342 -17.37 3.28 -8.50
N TYR A 343 -16.16 3.56 -8.93
CA TYR A 343 -15.76 3.57 -10.34
C TYR A 343 -14.69 2.52 -10.55
N LEU A 344 -14.86 1.75 -11.61
CA LEU A 344 -13.90 0.77 -12.05
C LEU A 344 -13.16 1.30 -13.28
N ILE A 345 -11.84 1.28 -13.22
CA ILE A 345 -10.96 1.57 -14.35
C ILE A 345 -10.55 0.24 -14.98
N SER A 346 -10.70 0.17 -16.28
CA SER A 346 -10.27 -0.97 -17.10
C SER A 346 -9.45 -0.47 -18.29
N GLU A 347 -8.84 -1.37 -19.05
CA GLU A 347 -8.16 -1.01 -20.30
C GLU A 347 -9.06 -0.29 -21.31
N GLN A 348 -10.38 -0.37 -21.15
CA GLN A 348 -11.35 0.24 -22.06
C GLN A 348 -11.85 1.63 -21.63
N GLY A 349 -11.57 2.00 -20.38
CA GLY A 349 -12.02 3.26 -19.79
C GLY A 349 -12.54 3.13 -18.38
N ILE A 350 -13.31 4.14 -17.97
CA ILE A 350 -13.89 4.25 -16.64
C ILE A 350 -15.38 3.94 -16.70
N SER A 351 -15.85 3.09 -15.80
CA SER A 351 -17.26 2.74 -15.65
C SER A 351 -17.70 2.92 -14.21
N LYS A 352 -18.94 3.37 -14.04
CA LYS A 352 -19.59 3.36 -12.74
C LYS A 352 -20.04 1.93 -12.43
N LEU A 353 -19.71 1.44 -11.26
CA LEU A 353 -20.20 0.15 -10.80
C LEU A 353 -21.62 0.28 -10.29
N ASN A 354 -22.54 -0.35 -10.98
CA ASN A 354 -23.91 -0.55 -10.48
C ASN A 354 -24.04 -2.00 -9.96
N LEU A 355 -23.80 -2.16 -8.67
CA LEU A 355 -23.83 -3.46 -8.04
C LEU A 355 -25.26 -4.06 -7.95
N LYS A 356 -26.31 -3.25 -8.15
CA LYS A 356 -27.71 -3.71 -8.13
C LYS A 356 -28.13 -4.31 -9.47
N ASP A 357 -27.79 -3.65 -10.55
CA ASP A 357 -28.33 -3.98 -11.88
C ASP A 357 -27.39 -4.82 -12.73
N LYS A 358 -26.17 -5.06 -12.26
CA LYS A 358 -25.08 -5.76 -13.00
C LYS A 358 -24.82 -5.16 -14.40
N LYS A 359 -25.25 -3.93 -14.61
CA LYS A 359 -24.99 -3.15 -15.83
C LYS A 359 -23.95 -2.11 -15.50
N ASP A 360 -22.82 -2.22 -16.13
CA ASP A 360 -21.76 -1.25 -15.99
C ASP A 360 -21.68 -0.46 -17.30
N ASP A 361 -22.08 0.77 -17.26
CA ASP A 361 -21.98 1.66 -18.41
C ASP A 361 -20.60 2.33 -18.40
N ILE A 362 -19.83 2.13 -19.47
CA ILE A 362 -18.59 2.88 -19.68
C ILE A 362 -18.98 4.31 -20.00
N PHE A 363 -18.62 5.23 -19.11
CA PHE A 363 -18.93 6.63 -19.31
C PHE A 363 -17.73 7.43 -19.85
N ILE A 364 -16.49 7.06 -19.51
CA ILE A 364 -15.29 7.62 -20.13
C ILE A 364 -14.56 6.54 -20.92
N LYS A 365 -14.43 6.72 -22.23
CA LYS A 365 -13.64 5.82 -23.09
C LYS A 365 -12.21 6.32 -23.16
N ASN A 366 -11.29 5.53 -22.65
CA ASN A 366 -9.84 5.77 -22.77
C ASN A 366 -9.10 4.43 -22.67
N LYS A 367 -7.90 4.37 -23.23
CA LYS A 367 -7.03 3.18 -23.09
C LYS A 367 -6.02 3.42 -22.00
N PHE A 368 -6.17 2.72 -20.89
CA PHE A 368 -5.20 2.73 -19.79
C PHE A 368 -4.28 1.51 -19.85
N THR A 369 -3.11 1.61 -19.24
CA THR A 369 -2.19 0.48 -19.03
C THR A 369 -2.32 -0.06 -17.61
N ASN A 370 -1.76 -1.26 -17.35
CA ASN A 370 -2.00 -2.00 -16.11
C ASN A 370 -1.45 -1.34 -14.85
N ASN A 371 -0.42 -0.50 -14.96
CA ASN A 371 0.15 0.20 -13.80
C ASN A 371 -0.51 1.58 -13.70
N LEU A 372 -1.55 1.68 -12.91
CA LEU A 372 -2.30 2.93 -12.75
C LEU A 372 -2.19 3.44 -11.33
N GLU A 373 -1.72 4.66 -11.19
CA GLU A 373 -1.72 5.42 -9.94
C GLU A 373 -2.82 6.47 -9.99
N ILE A 374 -3.57 6.61 -8.90
CA ILE A 374 -4.68 7.56 -8.77
C ILE A 374 -4.31 8.58 -7.72
N PHE A 375 -4.38 9.85 -8.07
CA PHE A 375 -4.10 10.95 -7.16
C PHE A 375 -5.35 11.82 -7.03
N PHE A 376 -5.67 12.15 -5.79
CA PHE A 376 -6.73 13.07 -5.45
C PHE A 376 -6.10 14.38 -4.98
N GLN A 377 -6.32 15.45 -5.71
CA GLN A 377 -5.78 16.77 -5.39
C GLN A 377 -6.83 17.83 -5.54
N ASP A 378 -7.12 18.51 -4.44
CA ASP A 378 -8.16 19.52 -4.36
C ASP A 378 -9.49 18.92 -4.89
N GLU A 379 -10.04 19.50 -5.93
CA GLU A 379 -11.29 19.03 -6.57
C GLU A 379 -11.06 18.22 -7.84
N THR A 380 -9.83 17.70 -8.03
CA THR A 380 -9.42 17.08 -9.29
C THR A 380 -8.85 15.69 -9.05
N ILE A 381 -9.16 14.78 -9.96
CA ILE A 381 -8.58 13.43 -9.99
C ILE A 381 -7.52 13.38 -11.08
N TYR A 382 -6.34 12.90 -10.73
CA TYR A 382 -5.28 12.64 -11.68
C TYR A 382 -5.04 11.14 -11.78
N LEU A 383 -4.83 10.67 -13.00
CA LEU A 383 -4.56 9.27 -13.33
C LEU A 383 -3.22 9.19 -14.04
N LYS A 384 -2.26 8.48 -13.48
CA LYS A 384 -0.98 8.21 -14.13
C LYS A 384 -0.91 6.75 -14.52
N ASP A 385 -0.69 6.48 -15.79
CA ASP A 385 -0.34 5.16 -16.28
C ASP A 385 1.11 5.10 -16.79
N ASP A 386 1.52 3.96 -17.35
CA ASP A 386 2.88 3.79 -17.91
C ASP A 386 3.22 4.73 -19.08
N LYS A 387 2.29 5.49 -19.60
CA LYS A 387 2.47 6.30 -20.80
C LYS A 387 2.13 7.77 -20.61
N SER A 388 1.30 8.08 -19.64
CA SER A 388 0.73 9.43 -19.54
C SER A 388 0.20 9.75 -18.16
N LEU A 389 0.19 11.04 -17.85
CA LEU A 389 -0.58 11.64 -16.77
C LEU A 389 -1.82 12.29 -17.37
N PHE A 390 -2.96 11.95 -16.82
CA PHE A 390 -4.27 12.48 -17.21
C PHE A 390 -4.88 13.27 -16.05
N LYS A 391 -5.75 14.21 -16.39
CA LYS A 391 -6.62 14.94 -15.49
C LYS A 391 -8.05 14.57 -15.78
N LEU A 392 -8.84 14.28 -14.76
CA LEU A 392 -10.28 14.20 -14.83
C LEU A 392 -10.86 15.50 -14.25
N SER A 393 -11.58 16.24 -15.05
CA SER A 393 -12.23 17.50 -14.64
C SER A 393 -13.57 17.65 -15.33
N GLU A 394 -14.42 18.51 -14.80
CA GLU A 394 -15.64 18.96 -15.45
C GLU A 394 -15.33 19.87 -16.63
#